data_806ec72e8ca9d30579965f5513751869
#
_entry.id   806ec72e8ca9d30579965f5513751869
#
_cell.length_a   1.000
_cell.length_b   1.000
_cell.length_c   1.000
_cell.angle_alpha   90.00
_cell.angle_beta   90.00
_cell.angle_gamma   90.00
#
_symmetry.space_group_name_H-M   'P 1'
#
loop_
_entity.id
_entity.type
_entity.pdbx_description
1 polymer ?
#
loop_
_entity_poly.entity_id
_entity_poly.type
_entity_poly.pdbx_seq_one_letter_code
_entity_poly.pdbx_strand_id
1 'polypeptide(L)'
;MKNFKIKSYCKINLSLKIIKKLKNGYHNISSLITFSDLHDVITISKIKKTEDRITFSGKFCKNINKKSNTITAVLKLLREKELIKNQSFKINVKKNIPHGSGLGGASSNASYLLNYFNNKMRLKLKKNEMINMAKKIGSDVPICLEKKNTFLTGKKDKIIRVNNKFNLNLLIVYPNIICSTRK
;
A
#
# COMPACT_ATOMS: atom_id res chain seq x y z
N MET A 1 4.58 26.22 3.78
CA MET A 1 3.64 25.10 3.62
C MET A 1 4.02 23.99 4.58
N LYS A 2 3.06 23.39 5.28
CA LYS A 2 3.35 22.30 6.25
C LYS A 2 3.59 20.99 5.51
N ASN A 3 4.78 20.39 5.69
CA ASN A 3 5.11 19.08 5.16
C ASN A 3 4.76 18.00 6.19
N PHE A 4 4.08 16.96 5.75
CA PHE A 4 3.80 15.78 6.57
C PHE A 4 4.65 14.62 6.11
N LYS A 5 5.19 13.85 7.05
CA LYS A 5 5.94 12.61 6.79
C LYS A 5 5.16 11.42 7.30
N ILE A 6 5.07 10.37 6.50
CA ILE A 6 4.35 9.13 6.79
C ILE A 6 5.33 7.98 6.57
N LYS A 7 5.48 7.11 7.57
CA LYS A 7 6.20 5.84 7.44
C LYS A 7 5.23 4.78 6.91
N SER A 8 5.54 4.20 5.77
CA SER A 8 4.74 3.18 5.11
C SER A 8 5.46 1.84 5.20
N TYR A 9 5.05 1.01 6.14
CA TYR A 9 5.74 -0.23 6.52
C TYR A 9 5.50 -1.36 5.53
N CYS A 10 6.50 -2.18 5.28
CA CYS A 10 6.36 -3.35 4.42
C CYS A 10 5.61 -4.49 5.12
N LYS A 11 4.84 -5.25 4.32
CA LYS A 11 4.23 -6.51 4.77
C LYS A 11 5.17 -7.69 4.53
N ILE A 12 5.08 -8.69 5.36
CA ILE A 12 5.79 -9.96 5.21
C ILE A 12 4.80 -11.10 5.36
N ASN A 13 4.80 -12.01 4.40
CA ASN A 13 4.08 -13.26 4.52
C ASN A 13 4.95 -14.24 5.32
N LEU A 14 4.59 -14.52 6.58
CA LEU A 14 5.24 -15.54 7.41
C LEU A 14 4.90 -16.95 6.90
N SER A 15 3.71 -17.10 6.33
CA SER A 15 3.30 -18.28 5.59
C SER A 15 2.46 -17.87 4.39
N LEU A 16 2.53 -18.64 3.31
CA LEU A 16 1.66 -18.49 2.14
C LEU A 16 1.43 -19.85 1.53
N LYS A 17 0.20 -20.36 1.63
CA LYS A 17 -0.24 -21.60 1.01
C LYS A 17 -1.27 -21.30 -0.08
N ILE A 18 -1.07 -21.88 -1.25
CA ILE A 18 -2.08 -21.95 -2.30
C ILE A 18 -2.92 -23.18 -2.02
N ILE A 19 -4.19 -23.00 -1.70
CA ILE A 19 -5.12 -24.09 -1.35
C ILE A 19 -5.71 -24.69 -2.63
N LYS A 20 -6.18 -23.81 -3.54
CA LYS A 20 -6.86 -24.23 -4.78
C LYS A 20 -6.75 -23.16 -5.85
N LYS A 21 -6.47 -23.56 -7.08
CA LYS A 21 -6.67 -22.71 -8.26
C LYS A 21 -8.15 -22.68 -8.62
N LEU A 22 -8.69 -21.51 -8.85
CA LEU A 22 -10.11 -21.30 -9.17
C LEU A 22 -10.28 -21.19 -10.69
N LYS A 23 -11.50 -21.54 -11.20
CA LYS A 23 -11.82 -21.48 -12.62
C LYS A 23 -11.60 -20.12 -13.29
N ASN A 24 -11.67 -19.02 -12.51
CA ASN A 24 -11.46 -17.65 -12.97
C ASN A 24 -9.99 -17.18 -12.93
N GLY A 25 -9.04 -18.10 -12.80
CA GLY A 25 -7.60 -17.81 -12.76
C GLY A 25 -7.07 -17.31 -11.40
N TYR A 26 -7.93 -17.03 -10.43
CA TYR A 26 -7.53 -16.68 -9.08
C TYR A 26 -7.14 -17.91 -8.26
N HIS A 27 -6.45 -17.68 -7.16
CA HIS A 27 -6.07 -18.73 -6.22
C HIS A 27 -6.76 -18.49 -4.87
N ASN A 28 -7.30 -19.57 -4.31
CA ASN A 28 -7.67 -19.60 -2.89
C ASN A 28 -6.38 -19.80 -2.09
N ILE A 29 -6.11 -18.91 -1.17
CA ILE A 29 -4.87 -18.90 -0.40
C ILE A 29 -5.15 -18.89 1.10
N SER A 30 -4.13 -19.30 1.87
CA SER A 30 -4.05 -19.08 3.31
C SER A 30 -2.68 -18.48 3.61
N SER A 31 -2.65 -17.36 4.32
CA SER A 31 -1.41 -16.67 4.62
C SER A 31 -1.48 -15.97 5.98
N LEU A 32 -0.40 -16.09 6.74
CA LEU A 32 -0.16 -15.31 7.93
C LEU A 32 0.77 -14.16 7.58
N ILE A 33 0.32 -12.94 7.82
CA ILE A 33 1.02 -11.72 7.44
C ILE A 33 1.38 -10.92 8.68
N THR A 34 2.61 -10.40 8.70
CA THR A 34 3.09 -9.42 9.67
C THR A 34 3.66 -8.20 8.95
N PHE A 35 4.08 -7.19 9.72
CA PHE A 35 4.73 -5.99 9.23
C PHE A 35 6.08 -5.83 9.91
N SER A 36 7.12 -5.53 9.13
CA SER A 36 8.44 -5.20 9.68
C SER A 36 8.62 -3.70 9.83
N ASP A 37 9.72 -3.29 10.45
CA ASP A 37 10.06 -1.86 10.59
C ASP A 37 10.71 -1.26 9.34
N LEU A 38 11.04 -2.08 8.34
CA LEU A 38 11.43 -1.58 7.02
C LEU A 38 10.26 -0.81 6.38
N HIS A 39 10.48 0.44 5.99
CA HIS A 39 9.42 1.30 5.49
C HIS A 39 9.91 2.28 4.41
N ASP A 40 9.01 2.62 3.51
CA ASP A 40 9.14 3.81 2.66
C ASP A 40 8.73 5.05 3.45
N VAL A 41 9.21 6.23 3.02
CA VAL A 41 8.80 7.50 3.61
C VAL A 41 8.05 8.32 2.57
N ILE A 42 6.79 8.62 2.85
CA ILE A 42 5.96 9.49 2.02
C ILE A 42 5.99 10.88 2.63
N THR A 43 6.45 11.87 1.86
CA THR A 43 6.34 13.28 2.23
C THR A 43 5.24 13.91 1.40
N ILE A 44 4.28 14.56 2.04
CA ILE A 44 3.14 15.19 1.38
C ILE A 44 2.96 16.63 1.84
N SER A 45 2.67 17.52 0.90
CA SER A 45 2.22 18.89 1.14
C SER A 45 1.16 19.31 0.12
N LYS A 46 0.21 20.12 0.56
CA LYS A 46 -0.74 20.77 -0.35
C LYS A 46 -0.01 21.90 -1.09
N ILE A 47 -0.28 22.06 -2.38
CA ILE A 47 0.34 23.10 -3.22
C ILE A 47 -0.72 23.94 -3.92
N LYS A 48 -0.37 25.20 -4.24
CA LYS A 48 -1.20 26.12 -5.04
C LYS A 48 -0.87 25.94 -6.54
N LYS A 49 -1.17 24.75 -7.09
CA LYS A 49 -0.99 24.43 -8.51
C LYS A 49 -2.21 23.70 -9.04
N THR A 50 -2.37 23.64 -10.35
CA THR A 50 -3.46 22.92 -11.01
C THR A 50 -3.25 21.42 -11.01
N GLU A 51 -1.98 20.95 -10.93
CA GLU A 51 -1.63 19.55 -11.04
C GLU A 51 -0.81 19.05 -9.85
N ASP A 52 -0.94 17.76 -9.57
CA ASP A 52 -0.11 17.08 -8.58
C ASP A 52 1.34 16.93 -9.06
N ARG A 53 2.27 17.06 -8.13
CA ARG A 53 3.68 16.74 -8.37
C ARG A 53 4.08 15.49 -7.59
N ILE A 54 4.21 14.35 -8.30
CA ILE A 54 4.61 13.08 -7.69
C ILE A 54 6.05 12.75 -8.09
N THR A 55 6.89 12.49 -7.10
CA THR A 55 8.30 12.14 -7.29
C THR A 55 8.67 10.93 -6.43
N PHE A 56 9.67 10.18 -6.91
CA PHE A 56 10.23 9.04 -6.20
C PHE A 56 11.72 9.29 -5.99
N SER A 57 12.24 8.91 -4.83
CA SER A 57 13.65 8.99 -4.46
C SER A 57 14.05 7.76 -3.66
N GLY A 58 15.34 7.65 -3.29
CA GLY A 58 15.87 6.52 -2.51
C GLY A 58 16.38 5.37 -3.38
N LYS A 59 16.93 4.34 -2.71
CA LYS A 59 17.67 3.24 -3.34
C LYS A 59 16.87 2.48 -4.41
N PHE A 60 15.56 2.32 -4.20
CA PHE A 60 14.69 1.49 -5.04
C PHE A 60 13.65 2.30 -5.84
N CYS A 61 13.99 3.56 -6.21
CA CYS A 61 13.08 4.42 -6.99
C CYS A 61 13.17 4.24 -8.51
N LYS A 62 14.15 3.47 -9.02
CA LYS A 62 14.33 3.25 -10.46
C LYS A 62 13.13 2.48 -11.05
N ASN A 63 12.80 2.75 -12.32
CA ASN A 63 11.78 2.06 -13.09
C ASN A 63 10.33 2.20 -12.56
N ILE A 64 10.06 3.15 -11.65
CA ILE A 64 8.69 3.44 -11.23
C ILE A 64 8.05 4.39 -12.22
N ASN A 65 6.94 3.98 -12.83
CA ASN A 65 6.18 4.84 -13.72
C ASN A 65 5.56 6.01 -12.92
N LYS A 66 5.98 7.23 -13.24
CA LYS A 66 5.52 8.44 -12.52
C LYS A 66 4.06 8.79 -12.83
N LYS A 67 3.55 8.42 -14.01
CA LYS A 67 2.16 8.72 -14.44
C LYS A 67 1.17 7.63 -14.02
N SER A 68 1.63 6.38 -13.90
CA SER A 68 0.76 5.24 -13.55
C SER A 68 1.39 4.44 -12.40
N ASN A 69 0.94 4.68 -11.19
CA ASN A 69 1.38 4.01 -9.98
C ASN A 69 0.30 4.07 -8.89
N THR A 70 0.51 3.42 -7.77
CA THR A 70 -0.48 3.35 -6.69
C THR A 70 -0.77 4.70 -6.02
N ILE A 71 0.18 5.64 -6.02
CA ILE A 71 -0.04 7.01 -5.50
C ILE A 71 -1.00 7.77 -6.41
N THR A 72 -0.77 7.73 -7.73
CA THR A 72 -1.67 8.36 -8.71
C THR A 72 -3.06 7.73 -8.66
N ALA A 73 -3.16 6.40 -8.46
CA ALA A 73 -4.43 5.71 -8.32
C ALA A 73 -5.22 6.18 -7.10
N VAL A 74 -4.56 6.39 -5.95
CA VAL A 74 -5.21 6.95 -4.74
C VAL A 74 -5.77 8.34 -5.03
N LEU A 75 -4.98 9.24 -5.60
CA LEU A 75 -5.42 10.61 -5.88
C LEU A 75 -6.58 10.64 -6.89
N LYS A 76 -6.47 9.85 -7.95
CA LYS A 76 -7.53 9.70 -8.95
C LYS A 76 -8.84 9.24 -8.30
N LEU A 77 -8.80 8.17 -7.51
CA LEU A 77 -9.97 7.62 -6.83
C LEU A 77 -10.60 8.61 -5.84
N LEU A 78 -9.79 9.38 -5.11
CA LEU A 78 -10.28 10.42 -4.20
C LEU A 78 -10.96 11.57 -4.96
N ARG A 79 -10.49 11.93 -6.16
CA ARG A 79 -11.13 12.95 -7.02
C ARG A 79 -12.43 12.44 -7.64
N GLU A 80 -12.44 11.23 -8.17
CA GLU A 80 -13.66 10.60 -8.70
C GLU A 80 -14.79 10.54 -7.67
N LYS A 81 -14.45 10.53 -6.39
CA LYS A 81 -15.40 10.60 -5.26
C LYS A 81 -15.59 12.02 -4.70
N GLU A 82 -15.06 13.04 -5.37
CA GLU A 82 -15.12 14.46 -4.98
C GLU A 82 -14.57 14.77 -3.57
N LEU A 83 -13.78 13.87 -3.00
CA LEU A 83 -13.28 13.97 -1.63
C LEU A 83 -12.13 14.97 -1.46
N ILE A 84 -11.34 15.21 -2.50
CA ILE A 84 -10.24 16.19 -2.50
C ILE A 84 -10.44 17.32 -3.51
N LYS A 85 -11.55 17.29 -4.27
CA LYS A 85 -11.93 18.32 -5.25
C LYS A 85 -10.73 18.78 -6.10
N ASN A 86 -10.56 20.08 -6.26
CA ASN A 86 -9.49 20.72 -7.05
C ASN A 86 -8.18 20.95 -6.26
N GLN A 87 -7.98 20.22 -5.15
CA GLN A 87 -6.76 20.35 -4.37
C GLN A 87 -5.62 19.57 -5.03
N SER A 88 -4.45 20.21 -5.10
CA SER A 88 -3.24 19.58 -5.65
C SER A 88 -2.18 19.40 -4.59
N PHE A 89 -1.38 18.33 -4.75
CA PHE A 89 -0.42 17.87 -3.76
C PHE A 89 0.96 17.67 -4.38
N LYS A 90 1.99 18.03 -3.62
CA LYS A 90 3.36 17.58 -3.86
C LYS A 90 3.61 16.37 -2.97
N ILE A 91 3.87 15.21 -3.59
CA ILE A 91 4.13 13.95 -2.91
C ILE A 91 5.50 13.42 -3.35
N ASN A 92 6.37 13.15 -2.39
CA ASN A 92 7.61 12.41 -2.64
C ASN A 92 7.57 11.10 -1.87
N VAL A 93 7.92 9.99 -2.52
CA VAL A 93 8.06 8.68 -1.89
C VAL A 93 9.53 8.29 -1.93
N LYS A 94 10.20 8.32 -0.76
CA LYS A 94 11.54 7.76 -0.59
C LYS A 94 11.42 6.25 -0.48
N LYS A 95 11.87 5.54 -1.53
CA LYS A 95 11.79 4.10 -1.66
C LYS A 95 12.95 3.40 -0.95
N ASN A 96 12.65 2.78 0.18
CA ASN A 96 13.55 1.92 0.93
C ASN A 96 13.16 0.43 0.80
N ILE A 97 11.91 0.16 0.36
CA ILE A 97 11.41 -1.19 0.08
C ILE A 97 11.68 -1.50 -1.39
N PRO A 98 12.36 -2.62 -1.72
CA PRO A 98 12.63 -3.00 -3.10
C PRO A 98 11.36 -3.14 -3.92
N HIS A 99 11.40 -2.64 -5.16
CA HIS A 99 10.28 -2.77 -6.08
C HIS A 99 10.18 -4.21 -6.60
N GLY A 100 8.95 -4.77 -6.66
CA GLY A 100 8.73 -6.14 -7.15
C GLY A 100 9.24 -7.25 -6.22
N SER A 101 9.53 -6.95 -4.96
CA SER A 101 10.08 -7.89 -3.97
C SER A 101 9.05 -8.75 -3.23
N GLY A 102 7.75 -8.62 -3.52
CA GLY A 102 6.70 -9.28 -2.74
C GLY A 102 6.40 -8.64 -1.37
N LEU A 103 7.21 -7.67 -0.92
CA LEU A 103 7.06 -7.00 0.38
C LEU A 103 5.92 -5.97 0.45
N GLY A 104 5.12 -5.85 -0.60
CA GLY A 104 3.92 -5.02 -0.62
C GLY A 104 4.15 -3.50 -0.55
N GLY A 105 5.35 -3.00 -0.87
CA GLY A 105 5.71 -1.61 -0.71
C GLY A 105 4.78 -0.63 -1.43
N ALA A 106 4.37 -0.92 -2.67
CA ALA A 106 3.43 -0.09 -3.43
C ALA A 106 2.02 -0.09 -2.80
N SER A 107 1.54 -1.27 -2.37
CA SER A 107 0.23 -1.41 -1.71
C SER A 107 0.22 -0.73 -0.34
N SER A 108 1.31 -0.83 0.39
CA SER A 108 1.49 -0.12 1.65
C SER A 108 1.46 1.39 1.44
N ASN A 109 2.22 1.91 0.47
CA ASN A 109 2.23 3.34 0.15
C ASN A 109 0.81 3.87 -0.15
N ALA A 110 0.03 3.13 -0.94
CA ALA A 110 -1.36 3.50 -1.24
C ALA A 110 -2.23 3.53 0.03
N SER A 111 -2.13 2.51 0.88
CA SER A 111 -2.91 2.39 2.11
C SER A 111 -2.63 3.52 3.09
N TYR A 112 -1.33 3.79 3.33
CA TYR A 112 -0.92 4.84 4.25
C TYR A 112 -1.28 6.23 3.72
N LEU A 113 -1.21 6.44 2.41
CA LEU A 113 -1.66 7.68 1.79
C LEU A 113 -3.19 7.85 1.91
N LEU A 114 -3.97 6.79 1.68
CA LEU A 114 -5.43 6.81 1.83
C LEU A 114 -5.83 7.10 3.28
N ASN A 115 -5.18 6.46 4.25
CA ASN A 115 -5.37 6.74 5.68
C ASN A 115 -5.01 8.19 6.03
N TYR A 116 -3.92 8.71 5.47
CA TYR A 116 -3.54 10.12 5.67
C TYR A 116 -4.65 11.07 5.20
N PHE A 117 -5.18 10.88 4.01
CA PHE A 117 -6.26 11.71 3.51
C PHE A 117 -7.51 11.61 4.38
N ASN A 118 -7.92 10.39 4.75
CA ASN A 118 -9.08 10.21 5.61
C ASN A 118 -8.93 10.96 6.95
N ASN A 119 -7.77 10.83 7.60
CA ASN A 119 -7.54 11.38 8.93
C ASN A 119 -7.26 12.89 8.90
N LYS A 120 -6.36 13.35 8.01
CA LYS A 120 -5.90 14.76 7.99
C LYS A 120 -6.86 15.70 7.27
N MET A 121 -7.58 15.21 6.29
CA MET A 121 -8.60 15.98 5.60
C MET A 121 -10.01 15.75 6.17
N ARG A 122 -10.11 14.94 7.22
CA ARG A 122 -11.37 14.64 7.93
C ARG A 122 -12.47 14.17 7.00
N LEU A 123 -12.13 13.26 6.07
CA LEU A 123 -13.08 12.77 5.07
C LEU A 123 -14.20 11.91 5.67
N LYS A 124 -14.04 11.48 6.94
CA LYS A 124 -15.01 10.69 7.71
C LYS A 124 -15.43 9.38 7.02
N LEU A 125 -14.55 8.82 6.19
CA LEU A 125 -14.81 7.54 5.54
C LEU A 125 -14.89 6.42 6.56
N LYS A 126 -15.96 5.64 6.50
CA LYS A 126 -16.15 4.45 7.34
C LYS A 126 -15.19 3.34 6.91
N LYS A 127 -14.96 2.37 7.80
CA LYS A 127 -14.05 1.23 7.56
C LYS A 127 -14.38 0.49 6.25
N ASN A 128 -15.64 0.22 5.99
CA ASN A 128 -16.07 -0.49 4.77
C ASN A 128 -15.80 0.32 3.50
N GLU A 129 -15.97 1.64 3.54
CA GLU A 129 -15.66 2.52 2.42
C GLU A 129 -14.16 2.54 2.13
N MET A 130 -13.33 2.62 3.17
CA MET A 130 -11.86 2.52 3.06
C MET A 130 -11.42 1.19 2.45
N ILE A 131 -12.01 0.06 2.88
CA ILE A 131 -11.73 -1.26 2.33
C ILE A 131 -12.13 -1.33 0.84
N ASN A 132 -13.32 -0.82 0.49
CA ASN A 132 -13.79 -0.82 -0.90
C ASN A 132 -12.92 0.04 -1.81
N MET A 133 -12.47 1.21 -1.33
CA MET A 133 -11.53 2.06 -2.06
C MET A 133 -10.17 1.36 -2.21
N ALA A 134 -9.67 0.76 -1.16
CA ALA A 134 -8.41 0.02 -1.17
C ALA A 134 -8.42 -1.14 -2.17
N LYS A 135 -9.52 -1.90 -2.26
CA LYS A 135 -9.69 -3.00 -3.23
C LYS A 135 -9.61 -2.52 -4.68
N LYS A 136 -10.11 -1.32 -4.99
CA LYS A 136 -10.04 -0.73 -6.34
C LYS A 136 -8.61 -0.36 -6.76
N ILE A 137 -7.73 -0.06 -5.78
CA ILE A 137 -6.33 0.30 -6.04
C ILE A 137 -5.47 -0.95 -6.23
N GLY A 138 -5.71 -2.01 -5.44
CA GLY A 138 -4.99 -3.27 -5.57
C GLY A 138 -5.34 -4.28 -4.49
N SER A 139 -5.14 -5.57 -4.80
CA SER A 139 -5.56 -6.69 -3.94
C SER A 139 -4.90 -6.72 -2.56
N ASP A 140 -3.68 -6.22 -2.44
CA ASP A 140 -2.93 -6.19 -1.18
C ASP A 140 -3.14 -4.88 -0.38
N VAL A 141 -3.76 -3.86 -0.99
CA VAL A 141 -3.97 -2.55 -0.36
C VAL A 141 -4.86 -2.65 0.89
N PRO A 142 -5.98 -3.41 0.89
CA PRO A 142 -6.82 -3.57 2.08
C PRO A 142 -6.08 -4.18 3.27
N ILE A 143 -5.11 -5.06 3.00
CA ILE A 143 -4.30 -5.71 4.04
C ILE A 143 -3.46 -4.68 4.78
N CYS A 144 -2.92 -3.71 4.05
CA CYS A 144 -2.01 -2.67 4.55
C CYS A 144 -2.71 -1.48 5.23
N LEU A 145 -4.05 -1.41 5.24
CA LEU A 145 -4.79 -0.34 5.92
C LEU A 145 -4.55 -0.27 7.42
N GLU A 146 -4.22 -1.40 8.03
CA GLU A 146 -3.86 -1.50 9.44
C GLU A 146 -2.52 -2.22 9.60
N LYS A 147 -1.56 -1.64 10.34
CA LYS A 147 -0.30 -2.32 10.71
C LYS A 147 -0.59 -3.35 11.82
N LYS A 148 -1.31 -4.42 11.48
CA LYS A 148 -1.67 -5.52 12.40
C LYS A 148 -1.38 -6.86 11.77
N ASN A 149 -0.93 -7.81 12.57
CA ASN A 149 -0.83 -9.20 12.15
C ASN A 149 -2.16 -9.65 11.58
N THR A 150 -2.13 -10.38 10.48
CA THR A 150 -3.32 -10.65 9.69
C THR A 150 -3.29 -12.08 9.19
N PHE A 151 -4.36 -12.82 9.45
CA PHE A 151 -4.65 -14.06 8.76
C PHE A 151 -5.52 -13.76 7.54
N LEU A 152 -5.01 -14.15 6.38
CA LEU A 152 -5.62 -13.89 5.08
C LEU A 152 -6.05 -15.22 4.47
N THR A 153 -7.31 -15.31 4.06
CA THR A 153 -7.84 -16.50 3.40
C THR A 153 -8.70 -16.13 2.19
N GLY A 154 -9.13 -17.15 1.45
CA GLY A 154 -9.97 -16.97 0.29
C GLY A 154 -9.19 -16.39 -0.89
N LYS A 155 -9.84 -15.55 -1.67
CA LYS A 155 -9.25 -14.79 -2.78
C LYS A 155 -8.58 -13.50 -2.32
N LYS A 156 -7.97 -13.48 -1.13
CA LYS A 156 -7.53 -12.29 -0.39
C LYS A 156 -8.69 -11.37 0.04
N ASP A 157 -9.85 -11.93 0.25
CA ASP A 157 -11.07 -11.20 0.60
C ASP A 157 -11.43 -11.33 2.09
N LYS A 158 -11.00 -12.40 2.75
CA LYS A 158 -11.20 -12.61 4.19
C LYS A 158 -9.96 -12.16 4.96
N ILE A 159 -10.02 -10.97 5.54
CA ILE A 159 -8.94 -10.34 6.31
C ILE A 159 -9.31 -10.39 7.79
N ILE A 160 -8.64 -11.26 8.53
CA ILE A 160 -8.83 -11.44 9.98
C ILE A 160 -7.63 -10.83 10.69
N ARG A 161 -7.86 -9.79 11.50
CA ARG A 161 -6.80 -9.14 12.28
C ARG A 161 -6.51 -9.95 13.53
N VAL A 162 -5.23 -10.22 13.78
CA VAL A 162 -4.75 -10.96 14.93
C VAL A 162 -4.14 -9.98 15.92
N ASN A 163 -4.58 -10.02 17.17
CA ASN A 163 -4.12 -9.08 18.19
C ASN A 163 -2.75 -9.45 18.78
N ASN A 164 -2.29 -10.70 18.59
CA ASN A 164 -1.00 -11.13 19.10
C ASN A 164 0.13 -10.39 18.38
N LYS A 165 1.06 -9.84 19.15
CA LYS A 165 2.30 -9.28 18.64
C LYS A 165 3.31 -10.42 18.45
N PHE A 166 3.93 -10.49 17.28
CA PHE A 166 5.08 -11.35 17.06
C PHE A 166 6.35 -10.54 17.31
N ASN A 167 7.21 -11.03 18.19
CA ASN A 167 8.55 -10.47 18.38
C ASN A 167 9.53 -11.33 17.58
N LEU A 168 9.75 -10.95 16.31
CA LEU A 168 10.54 -11.72 15.35
C LEU A 168 11.69 -10.86 14.83
N ASN A 169 12.89 -11.42 14.88
CA ASN A 169 14.04 -10.89 14.15
C ASN A 169 13.99 -11.41 12.71
N LEU A 170 14.01 -10.51 11.74
CA LEU A 170 13.85 -10.85 10.32
C LEU A 170 15.07 -10.40 9.52
N LEU A 171 15.67 -11.31 8.77
CA LEU A 171 16.66 -10.99 7.74
C LEU A 171 15.97 -10.98 6.38
N ILE A 172 16.03 -9.85 5.68
CA ILE A 172 15.46 -9.69 4.33
C ILE A 172 16.59 -9.74 3.31
N VAL A 173 16.61 -10.79 2.49
CA VAL A 173 17.55 -10.93 1.37
C VAL A 173 16.83 -10.61 0.08
N TYR A 174 17.37 -9.64 -0.69
CA TYR A 174 16.82 -9.24 -1.98
C TYR A 174 17.85 -9.48 -3.09
N PRO A 175 17.60 -10.43 -4.00
CA PRO A 175 18.56 -10.82 -5.04
C PRO A 175 18.62 -9.85 -6.23
N ASN A 176 18.01 -8.68 -6.16
CA ASN A 176 17.86 -7.70 -7.26
C ASN A 176 17.08 -8.22 -8.49
N ILE A 177 16.32 -9.29 -8.33
CA ILE A 177 15.47 -9.86 -9.38
C ILE A 177 14.01 -9.51 -9.09
N ILE A 178 13.31 -9.00 -10.09
CA ILE A 178 11.87 -8.70 -10.00
C ILE A 178 11.10 -10.00 -10.17
N CYS A 179 10.38 -10.43 -9.11
CA CYS A 179 9.43 -11.53 -9.19
C CYS A 179 8.08 -11.02 -9.64
N SER A 180 7.68 -11.32 -10.87
CA SER A 180 6.33 -11.05 -11.36
C SER A 180 5.39 -12.17 -10.90
N THR A 181 4.26 -11.80 -10.30
CA THR A 181 3.17 -12.75 -9.97
C THR A 181 2.28 -13.07 -11.19
N ARG A 182 2.53 -12.43 -12.32
CA ARG A 182 1.87 -12.70 -13.61
C ARG A 182 2.78 -13.59 -14.45
N LYS A 183 2.69 -14.88 -14.24
CA LYS A 183 3.01 -15.93 -15.22
C LYS A 183 2.04 -17.08 -15.00
#